data_51c1d67b8bff95f9beece2e5c890d8e3
#
_entry.id   51c1d67b8bff95f9beece2e5c890d8e3
#
_cell.length_a   1.000
_cell.length_b   1.000
_cell.length_c   1.000
_cell.angle_alpha   90.00
_cell.angle_beta   90.00
_cell.angle_gamma   90.00
#
_symmetry.space_group_name_H-M   'P 1'
#
loop_
_entity.id
_entity.type
_entity.pdbx_description
1 polymer ?
#
loop_
_entity_poly.entity_id
_entity_poly.type
_entity_poly.pdbx_seq_one_letter_code
_entity_poly.pdbx_strand_id
1 'polypeptide(L)'
;FFFISKINLGIHVAHIGVAIFLAGVTGEQFYKSEYNERKKVGDIISIGTKSLKFDKIENIDGPNYNSLMATFTLYENNKIVSKLRPEKRFYPNEKSQTTEAAILSSFWGDTYLVLGEGDNETGWSLRIYNNPLVSWIWAGACFMAVGGILSIIQNSSRFRDV
;
A
#
# COMPACT_ATOMS: atom_id res chain seq x y z
N PHE A 1 -25.32 -25.50 38.22
CA PHE A 1 -23.87 -25.42 38.00
C PHE A 1 -23.64 -24.87 36.59
N PHE A 2 -23.40 -23.57 36.49
CA PHE A 2 -23.01 -22.91 35.24
C PHE A 2 -21.60 -23.37 34.90
N PHE A 3 -21.44 -24.21 33.89
CA PHE A 3 -20.17 -24.43 33.21
C PHE A 3 -19.81 -23.10 32.50
N ILE A 4 -19.07 -22.25 33.18
CA ILE A 4 -18.33 -21.17 32.48
C ILE A 4 -17.22 -21.90 31.73
N SER A 5 -17.51 -22.26 30.49
CA SER A 5 -16.49 -22.68 29.51
C SER A 5 -15.38 -21.62 29.54
N LYS A 6 -14.17 -22.00 30.00
CA LYS A 6 -13.02 -21.10 29.97
C LYS A 6 -12.87 -20.60 28.50
N ILE A 7 -13.23 -19.36 28.27
CA ILE A 7 -13.21 -18.71 26.95
C ILE A 7 -11.80 -18.88 26.38
N ASN A 8 -11.69 -19.53 25.23
CA ASN A 8 -10.41 -19.60 24.54
C ASN A 8 -10.18 -18.29 23.76
N LEU A 9 -9.52 -17.36 24.41
CA LEU A 9 -9.23 -16.04 23.85
C LEU A 9 -8.53 -16.14 22.49
N GLY A 10 -7.63 -17.11 22.30
CA GLY A 10 -6.93 -17.34 21.05
C GLY A 10 -7.87 -17.59 19.88
N ILE A 11 -8.91 -18.41 20.10
CA ILE A 11 -9.92 -18.69 19.06
C ILE A 11 -10.68 -17.42 18.68
N HIS A 12 -11.09 -16.60 19.65
CA HIS A 12 -11.81 -15.36 19.36
C HIS A 12 -10.94 -14.34 18.59
N VAL A 13 -9.68 -14.19 19.01
CA VAL A 13 -8.71 -13.31 18.29
C VAL A 13 -8.50 -13.80 16.86
N ALA A 14 -8.37 -15.11 16.63
CA ALA A 14 -8.23 -15.65 15.28
C ALA A 14 -9.48 -15.39 14.42
N HIS A 15 -10.68 -15.57 14.95
CA HIS A 15 -11.92 -15.30 14.22
C HIS A 15 -12.10 -13.80 13.88
N ILE A 16 -11.72 -12.90 14.80
CA ILE A 16 -11.68 -11.46 14.53
C ILE A 16 -10.69 -11.19 13.38
N GLY A 17 -9.52 -11.84 13.39
CA GLY A 17 -8.55 -11.76 12.30
C GLY A 17 -9.13 -12.16 10.95
N VAL A 18 -9.90 -13.27 10.90
CA VAL A 18 -10.59 -13.70 9.67
C VAL A 18 -11.59 -12.64 9.20
N ALA A 19 -12.39 -12.06 10.11
CA ALA A 19 -13.36 -11.03 9.74
C ALA A 19 -12.67 -9.77 9.17
N ILE A 20 -11.59 -9.31 9.81
CA ILE A 20 -10.79 -8.16 9.32
C ILE A 20 -10.17 -8.48 7.96
N PHE A 21 -9.59 -9.68 7.78
CA PHE A 21 -9.01 -10.14 6.53
C PHE A 21 -10.02 -10.11 5.39
N LEU A 22 -11.21 -10.70 5.61
CA LEU A 22 -12.28 -10.73 4.62
C LEU A 22 -12.79 -9.32 4.28
N ALA A 23 -12.92 -8.44 5.28
CA ALA A 23 -13.27 -7.04 5.05
C ALA A 23 -12.20 -6.34 4.18
N GLY A 24 -10.92 -6.59 4.43
CA GLY A 24 -9.80 -6.08 3.63
C GLY A 24 -9.85 -6.56 2.19
N VAL A 25 -9.98 -7.87 1.95
CA VAL A 25 -10.08 -8.45 0.60
C VAL A 25 -11.29 -7.92 -0.15
N THR A 26 -12.45 -7.89 0.51
CA THR A 26 -13.68 -7.38 -0.10
C THR A 26 -13.55 -5.90 -0.44
N GLY A 27 -13.02 -5.11 0.49
CA GLY A 27 -12.84 -3.67 0.28
C GLY A 27 -11.86 -3.36 -0.85
N GLU A 28 -10.71 -4.05 -0.92
CA GLU A 28 -9.75 -3.91 -2.02
C GLU A 28 -10.41 -4.27 -3.35
N GLN A 29 -11.09 -5.42 -3.43
CA GLN A 29 -11.69 -5.90 -4.67
C GLN A 29 -12.79 -4.98 -5.23
N PHE A 30 -13.63 -4.39 -4.37
CA PHE A 30 -14.77 -3.59 -4.81
C PHE A 30 -14.48 -2.10 -4.96
N TYR A 31 -13.49 -1.57 -4.22
CA TYR A 31 -13.20 -0.12 -4.19
C TYR A 31 -11.85 0.24 -4.79
N LYS A 32 -11.10 -0.73 -5.32
CA LYS A 32 -9.89 -0.47 -6.09
C LYS A 32 -10.19 0.45 -7.26
N SER A 33 -9.33 1.44 -7.46
CA SER A 33 -9.42 2.35 -8.60
C SER A 33 -8.05 2.54 -9.25
N GLU A 34 -8.07 2.61 -10.58
CA GLU A 34 -6.89 2.87 -11.39
C GLU A 34 -7.15 4.10 -12.25
N TYR A 35 -6.20 5.02 -12.24
CA TYR A 35 -6.17 6.21 -13.09
C TYR A 35 -4.96 6.12 -13.99
N ASN A 36 -5.17 6.30 -15.29
CA ASN A 36 -4.10 6.29 -16.29
C ASN A 36 -4.26 7.56 -17.14
N GLU A 37 -3.39 8.52 -16.92
CA GLU A 37 -3.45 9.83 -17.56
C GLU A 37 -2.07 10.30 -18.00
N ARG A 38 -2.04 11.17 -19.05
CA ARG A 38 -0.84 11.91 -19.41
C ARG A 38 -0.88 13.29 -18.78
N LYS A 39 0.21 13.68 -18.13
CA LYS A 39 0.34 14.97 -17.44
C LYS A 39 1.70 15.58 -17.67
N LYS A 40 1.74 16.90 -17.64
CA LYS A 40 2.97 17.70 -17.71
C LYS A 40 3.37 18.20 -16.33
N VAL A 41 4.63 18.59 -16.19
CA VAL A 41 5.09 19.29 -14.99
C VAL A 41 4.24 20.55 -14.77
N GLY A 42 3.75 20.74 -13.55
CA GLY A 42 2.82 21.78 -13.15
C GLY A 42 1.36 21.37 -13.08
N ASP A 43 0.97 20.26 -13.75
CA ASP A 43 -0.42 19.79 -13.73
C ASP A 43 -0.83 19.25 -12.36
N ILE A 44 -2.14 19.33 -12.10
CA ILE A 44 -2.77 18.77 -10.91
C ILE A 44 -3.70 17.63 -11.32
N ILE A 45 -3.61 16.52 -10.62
CA ILE A 45 -4.44 15.33 -10.79
C ILE A 45 -5.33 15.19 -9.58
N SER A 46 -6.65 15.17 -9.78
CA SER A 46 -7.61 14.97 -8.68
C SER A 46 -8.02 13.50 -8.57
N ILE A 47 -7.90 12.93 -7.37
CA ILE A 47 -8.19 11.53 -7.08
C ILE A 47 -9.11 11.50 -5.84
N GLY A 48 -10.42 11.51 -6.05
CA GLY A 48 -11.39 11.61 -4.96
C GLY A 48 -11.17 12.89 -4.13
N THR A 49 -10.89 12.73 -2.84
CA THR A 49 -10.62 13.86 -1.92
C THR A 49 -9.17 14.33 -1.93
N LYS A 50 -8.30 13.64 -2.68
CA LYS A 50 -6.87 13.93 -2.78
C LYS A 50 -6.54 14.60 -4.10
N SER A 51 -5.47 15.40 -4.13
CA SER A 51 -4.90 15.94 -5.36
C SER A 51 -3.38 15.77 -5.36
N LEU A 52 -2.85 15.42 -6.53
CA LEU A 52 -1.43 15.27 -6.79
C LEU A 52 -0.97 16.38 -7.72
N LYS A 53 -0.03 17.19 -7.28
CA LYS A 53 0.63 18.18 -8.12
C LYS A 53 1.94 17.60 -8.64
N PHE A 54 2.13 17.63 -9.96
CA PHE A 54 3.38 17.25 -10.61
C PHE A 54 4.38 18.41 -10.49
N ASP A 55 5.34 18.33 -9.56
CA ASP A 55 6.23 19.44 -9.25
C ASP A 55 7.39 19.53 -10.23
N LYS A 56 8.07 18.40 -10.48
CA LYS A 56 9.25 18.36 -11.36
C LYS A 56 9.59 16.94 -11.81
N ILE A 57 10.43 16.85 -12.84
CA ILE A 57 11.09 15.65 -13.29
C ILE A 57 12.57 15.93 -13.51
N GLU A 58 13.44 15.05 -13.10
CA GLU A 58 14.88 15.24 -13.15
C GLU A 58 15.63 13.93 -13.37
N ASN A 59 16.78 14.01 -14.04
CA ASN A 59 17.69 12.88 -14.15
C ASN A 59 18.60 12.84 -12.90
N ILE A 60 18.77 11.65 -12.35
CA ILE A 60 19.61 11.40 -11.18
C ILE A 60 20.57 10.27 -11.53
N ASP A 61 21.85 10.49 -11.32
CA ASP A 61 22.88 9.47 -11.48
C ASP A 61 23.02 8.71 -10.15
N GLY A 62 22.68 7.44 -10.18
CA GLY A 62 22.90 6.51 -9.06
C GLY A 62 24.25 5.79 -9.16
N PRO A 63 24.59 4.97 -8.19
CA PRO A 63 25.90 4.30 -8.12
C PRO A 63 26.13 3.30 -9.26
N ASN A 64 25.08 2.68 -9.81
CA ASN A 64 25.12 1.70 -10.90
C ASN A 64 23.93 1.81 -11.86
N TYR A 65 23.16 2.90 -11.80
CA TYR A 65 22.02 3.16 -12.66
C TYR A 65 21.87 4.67 -12.93
N ASN A 66 21.22 5.01 -14.01
CA ASN A 66 20.70 6.35 -14.25
C ASN A 66 19.18 6.33 -14.02
N SER A 67 18.66 7.31 -13.31
CA SER A 67 17.25 7.37 -12.96
C SER A 67 16.60 8.63 -13.51
N LEU A 68 15.40 8.48 -14.04
CA LEU A 68 14.47 9.57 -14.29
C LEU A 68 13.48 9.60 -13.14
N MET A 69 13.58 10.59 -12.26
CA MET A 69 12.75 10.72 -11.07
C MET A 69 11.75 11.85 -11.21
N ALA A 70 10.48 11.56 -11.05
CA ALA A 70 9.43 12.56 -10.94
C ALA A 70 9.12 12.84 -9.47
N THR A 71 8.81 14.09 -9.16
CA THR A 71 8.37 14.49 -7.80
C THR A 71 6.94 15.00 -7.87
N PHE A 72 6.11 14.45 -7.01
CA PHE A 72 4.71 14.85 -6.84
C PHE A 72 4.46 15.24 -5.39
N THR A 73 3.72 16.33 -5.18
CA THR A 73 3.21 16.69 -3.86
C THR A 73 1.74 16.27 -3.74
N LEU A 74 1.46 15.43 -2.76
CA LEU A 74 0.10 14.98 -2.44
C LEU A 74 -0.54 15.93 -1.45
N TYR A 75 -1.72 16.41 -1.80
CA TYR A 75 -2.58 17.24 -0.95
C TYR A 75 -3.84 16.46 -0.58
N GLU A 76 -4.31 16.65 0.64
CA GLU A 76 -5.61 16.22 1.12
C GLU A 76 -6.22 17.37 1.93
N ASN A 77 -7.43 17.81 1.58
CA ASN A 77 -8.08 18.98 2.18
C ASN A 77 -7.17 20.22 2.17
N ASN A 78 -6.51 20.51 1.06
CA ASN A 78 -5.56 21.61 0.87
C ASN A 78 -4.32 21.59 1.79
N LYS A 79 -4.05 20.48 2.47
CA LYS A 79 -2.85 20.30 3.28
C LYS A 79 -1.91 19.31 2.59
N ILE A 80 -0.61 19.58 2.66
CA ILE A 80 0.41 18.68 2.16
C ILE A 80 0.45 17.44 3.06
N VAL A 81 0.24 16.26 2.49
CA VAL A 81 0.30 14.98 3.19
C VAL A 81 1.66 14.34 3.01
N SER A 82 2.17 14.28 1.77
CA SER A 82 3.42 13.60 1.45
C SER A 82 3.98 14.06 0.11
N LYS A 83 5.24 13.71 -0.14
CA LYS A 83 5.85 13.79 -1.47
C LYS A 83 6.10 12.40 -1.99
N LEU A 84 5.62 12.11 -3.19
CA LEU A 84 5.79 10.86 -3.90
C LEU A 84 6.86 11.03 -4.98
N ARG A 85 7.79 10.06 -5.09
CA ARG A 85 8.92 10.12 -6.02
C ARG A 85 9.04 8.82 -6.79
N PRO A 86 8.18 8.58 -7.78
CA PRO A 86 8.34 7.44 -8.68
C PRO A 86 9.55 7.65 -9.58
N GLU A 87 10.26 6.57 -9.89
CA GLU A 87 11.47 6.58 -10.70
C GLU A 87 11.41 5.54 -11.81
N LYS A 88 12.11 5.85 -12.90
CA LYS A 88 12.49 4.87 -13.93
C LYS A 88 14.00 4.73 -13.89
N ARG A 89 14.49 3.55 -13.54
CA ARG A 89 15.92 3.27 -13.46
C ARG A 89 16.38 2.50 -14.68
N PHE A 90 17.48 2.94 -15.25
CA PHE A 90 18.17 2.23 -16.31
C PHE A 90 19.53 1.76 -15.80
N TYR A 91 19.79 0.46 -15.92
CA TYR A 91 21.03 -0.20 -15.50
C TYR A 91 21.89 -0.46 -16.74
N PRO A 92 22.93 0.37 -17.02
CA PRO A 92 23.71 0.28 -18.27
C PRO A 92 24.41 -1.07 -18.44
N ASN A 93 24.92 -1.66 -17.33
CA ASN A 93 25.65 -2.92 -17.37
C ASN A 93 24.74 -4.11 -17.75
N GLU A 94 23.52 -4.10 -17.30
CA GLU A 94 22.52 -5.18 -17.53
C GLU A 94 21.63 -4.91 -18.73
N LYS A 95 21.73 -3.69 -19.30
CA LYS A 95 20.82 -3.18 -20.36
C LYS A 95 19.35 -3.36 -20.00
N SER A 96 19.03 -3.27 -18.71
CA SER A 96 17.71 -3.45 -18.16
C SER A 96 17.13 -2.13 -17.66
N GLN A 97 15.81 -2.03 -17.67
CA GLN A 97 15.06 -0.90 -17.14
C GLN A 97 14.06 -1.39 -16.11
N THR A 98 14.01 -0.73 -14.96
CA THR A 98 13.01 -1.00 -13.91
C THR A 98 12.18 0.26 -13.64
N THR A 99 10.98 0.04 -13.13
CA THR A 99 10.09 1.12 -12.70
C THR A 99 9.89 1.00 -11.21
N GLU A 100 10.31 2.03 -10.47
CA GLU A 100 10.16 2.13 -9.04
C GLU A 100 8.92 2.96 -8.72
N ALA A 101 7.88 2.31 -8.23
CA ALA A 101 6.66 2.98 -7.84
C ALA A 101 6.85 3.73 -6.52
N ALA A 102 6.30 4.93 -6.42
CA ALA A 102 6.15 5.60 -5.14
C ALA A 102 4.90 5.09 -4.43
N ILE A 103 5.04 4.62 -3.20
CA ILE A 103 3.96 4.02 -2.42
C ILE A 103 3.69 4.88 -1.20
N LEU A 104 2.43 5.24 -1.00
CA LEU A 104 1.95 5.83 0.23
C LEU A 104 1.00 4.85 0.91
N SER A 105 1.47 4.26 2.00
CA SER A 105 0.65 3.35 2.82
C SER A 105 -0.04 4.09 3.94
N SER A 106 -1.29 3.74 4.19
CA SER A 106 -2.10 4.23 5.30
C SER A 106 -2.95 3.12 5.90
N PHE A 107 -3.56 3.38 7.07
CA PHE A 107 -4.50 2.43 7.67
C PHE A 107 -5.71 2.14 6.76
N TRP A 108 -6.12 3.10 5.92
CA TRP A 108 -7.26 2.99 5.04
C TRP A 108 -6.93 2.39 3.66
N GLY A 109 -5.66 2.13 3.37
CA GLY A 109 -5.20 1.55 2.12
C GLY A 109 -3.96 2.24 1.57
N ASP A 110 -3.51 1.75 0.43
CA ASP A 110 -2.28 2.17 -0.22
C ASP A 110 -2.58 2.93 -1.52
N THR A 111 -1.79 3.95 -1.79
CA THR A 111 -1.77 4.66 -3.06
C THR A 111 -0.41 4.42 -3.73
N TYR A 112 -0.42 3.87 -4.94
CA TYR A 112 0.77 3.66 -5.77
C TYR A 112 0.77 4.67 -6.90
N LEU A 113 1.91 5.30 -7.12
CA LEU A 113 2.14 6.18 -8.26
C LEU A 113 3.30 5.64 -9.09
N VAL A 114 3.06 5.43 -10.37
CA VAL A 114 4.02 4.88 -11.32
C VAL A 114 4.25 5.87 -12.44
N LEU A 115 5.54 6.14 -12.74
CA LEU A 115 5.96 6.96 -13.86
C LEU A 115 6.14 6.06 -15.10
N GLY A 116 5.37 6.34 -16.15
CA GLY A 116 5.47 5.67 -17.45
C GLY A 116 6.35 6.41 -18.45
N GLU A 117 6.15 6.11 -19.73
CA GLU A 117 6.86 6.76 -20.83
C GLU A 117 6.28 8.16 -21.12
N GLY A 118 7.14 9.06 -21.60
CA GLY A 118 6.74 10.39 -22.01
C GLY A 118 7.92 11.32 -22.21
N ASP A 119 7.61 12.56 -22.48
CA ASP A 119 8.54 13.67 -22.65
C ASP A 119 7.90 14.98 -22.15
N ASN A 120 8.68 16.06 -22.16
CA ASN A 120 8.21 17.37 -21.71
C ASN A 120 7.20 18.02 -22.67
N GLU A 121 7.14 17.58 -23.93
CA GLU A 121 6.24 18.16 -24.95
C GLU A 121 4.88 17.46 -24.91
N THR A 122 4.85 16.14 -24.94
CA THR A 122 3.64 15.32 -24.99
C THR A 122 3.10 14.96 -23.60
N GLY A 123 3.89 15.19 -22.55
CA GLY A 123 3.59 14.81 -21.18
C GLY A 123 3.98 13.37 -20.86
N TRP A 124 3.99 13.05 -19.58
CA TRP A 124 4.37 11.77 -19.00
C TRP A 124 3.16 10.93 -18.71
N SER A 125 3.19 9.64 -19.07
CA SER A 125 2.17 8.69 -18.67
C SER A 125 2.29 8.40 -17.19
N LEU A 126 1.19 8.55 -16.45
CA LEU A 126 1.12 8.30 -15.02
C LEU A 126 0.07 7.25 -14.77
N ARG A 127 0.41 6.25 -13.96
CA ARG A 127 -0.55 5.26 -13.47
C ARG A 127 -0.64 5.40 -11.96
N ILE A 128 -1.87 5.57 -11.49
CA ILE A 128 -2.16 5.73 -10.08
C ILE A 128 -3.13 4.63 -9.67
N TYR A 129 -2.70 3.82 -8.71
CA TYR A 129 -3.52 2.75 -8.14
C TYR A 129 -3.90 3.15 -6.72
N ASN A 130 -5.16 3.12 -6.42
CA ASN A 130 -5.66 3.28 -5.06
C ASN A 130 -6.27 1.95 -4.62
N ASN A 131 -5.66 1.32 -3.62
CA ASN A 131 -6.04 0.02 -3.09
C ASN A 131 -6.57 0.19 -1.66
N PRO A 132 -7.88 0.44 -1.49
CA PRO A 132 -8.47 0.63 -0.18
C PRO A 132 -8.41 -0.65 0.65
N LEU A 133 -8.24 -0.50 1.96
CA LEU A 133 -8.27 -1.57 2.95
C LEU A 133 -7.24 -2.69 2.77
N VAL A 134 -6.28 -2.55 1.85
CA VAL A 134 -5.22 -3.56 1.67
C VAL A 134 -4.42 -3.78 2.96
N SER A 135 -4.22 -2.75 3.78
CA SER A 135 -3.58 -2.84 5.10
C SER A 135 -4.34 -3.72 6.07
N TRP A 136 -5.67 -3.86 5.91
CA TRP A 136 -6.51 -4.72 6.73
C TRP A 136 -6.28 -6.21 6.44
N ILE A 137 -5.90 -6.55 5.21
CA ILE A 137 -5.51 -7.93 4.83
C ILE A 137 -4.33 -8.37 5.69
N TRP A 138 -3.30 -7.52 5.79
CA TRP A 138 -2.13 -7.80 6.63
C TRP A 138 -2.45 -7.80 8.12
N ALA A 139 -3.25 -6.84 8.58
CA ALA A 139 -3.71 -6.79 9.97
C ALA A 139 -4.48 -8.07 10.32
N GLY A 140 -5.43 -8.49 9.49
CA GLY A 140 -6.20 -9.71 9.70
C GLY A 140 -5.30 -10.95 9.76
N ALA A 141 -4.32 -11.08 8.87
CA ALA A 141 -3.34 -12.16 8.90
C ALA A 141 -2.53 -12.19 10.20
N CYS A 142 -2.08 -11.03 10.69
CA CYS A 142 -1.40 -10.92 11.97
C CYS A 142 -2.30 -11.34 13.15
N PHE A 143 -3.55 -10.90 13.18
CA PHE A 143 -4.51 -11.31 14.21
C PHE A 143 -4.76 -12.83 14.20
N MET A 144 -4.89 -13.43 13.01
CA MET A 144 -5.02 -14.90 12.90
C MET A 144 -3.80 -15.62 13.47
N ALA A 145 -2.59 -15.17 13.14
CA ALA A 145 -1.34 -15.75 13.63
C ALA A 145 -1.24 -15.65 15.17
N VAL A 146 -1.48 -14.45 15.71
CA VAL A 146 -1.48 -14.22 17.18
C VAL A 146 -2.54 -15.06 17.85
N GLY A 147 -3.76 -15.11 17.31
CA GLY A 147 -4.85 -15.93 17.84
C GLY A 147 -4.50 -17.43 17.86
N GLY A 148 -3.86 -17.92 16.81
CA GLY A 148 -3.36 -19.30 16.74
C GLY A 148 -2.32 -19.62 17.82
N ILE A 149 -1.32 -18.76 17.98
CA ILE A 149 -0.28 -18.90 19.01
C ILE A 149 -0.91 -18.89 20.41
N LEU A 150 -1.79 -17.94 20.69
CA LEU A 150 -2.49 -17.87 21.98
C LEU A 150 -3.31 -19.14 22.26
N SER A 151 -3.98 -19.68 21.24
CA SER A 151 -4.76 -20.91 21.37
C SER A 151 -3.88 -22.12 21.72
N ILE A 152 -2.69 -22.23 21.10
CA ILE A 152 -1.72 -23.31 21.41
C ILE A 152 -1.24 -23.19 22.85
N ILE A 153 -0.84 -21.98 23.28
CA ILE A 153 -0.35 -21.73 24.64
C ILE A 153 -1.44 -22.09 25.69
N GLN A 154 -2.67 -21.64 25.47
CA GLN A 154 -3.78 -21.89 26.36
C GLN A 154 -4.14 -23.41 26.44
N ASN A 155 -4.00 -24.12 25.34
CA ASN A 155 -4.26 -25.56 25.32
C ASN A 155 -3.14 -26.35 25.98
N SER A 156 -1.87 -25.95 25.75
CA SER A 156 -0.69 -26.59 26.36
C SER A 156 -0.70 -26.47 27.91
N SER A 157 -1.18 -25.36 28.47
CA SER A 157 -1.29 -25.19 29.92
C SER A 157 -2.35 -26.12 30.53
N ARG A 158 -3.42 -26.41 29.79
CA ARG A 158 -4.47 -27.34 30.23
C ARG A 158 -4.01 -28.80 30.38
N PHE A 159 -3.04 -29.23 29.55
CA PHE A 159 -2.48 -30.60 29.65
C PHE A 159 -1.45 -30.77 30.77
N ARG A 160 -0.95 -29.68 31.35
CA ARG A 160 0.01 -29.71 32.46
C ARG A 160 -0.67 -29.80 33.84
N ASP A 161 -1.95 -29.47 33.92
CA ASP A 161 -2.74 -29.44 35.14
C ASP A 161 -3.58 -30.72 35.33
N VAL A 162 -3.36 -31.76 34.52
CA VAL A 162 -3.91 -33.10 34.58
C VAL A 162 -2.81 -34.11 34.91
#